data_7514cb656393efb5a80b38b2c8709d32
#
_entry.id   7514cb656393efb5a80b38b2c8709d32
#
_cell.length_a   1.000
_cell.length_b   1.000
_cell.length_c   1.000
_cell.angle_alpha   90.00
_cell.angle_beta   90.00
_cell.angle_gamma   90.00
#
_symmetry.space_group_name_H-M   'P 1'
#
loop_
_entity.id
_entity.type
_entity.pdbx_description
1 polymer ?
#
loop_
_entity_poly.entity_id
_entity_poly.type
_entity_poly.pdbx_seq_one_letter_code
_entity_poly.pdbx_strand_id
1 'polypeptide(L)'
;MSFNRRSVLTGALAGAASLSLPSIVCAQGGAAHVVVVGGGFGGATAARYLKARAPQVRVTLIEPAPIFYTCPFSNLYLAGLRTWDSIGHSYDGLRKAGVEVIQARADHVDTAKQRVLLSNGQALSYDKLVLSPGIDMRWGAIEGYDEAASLLAPHAWKAGPQTLLLKKQLDAMPDGGTFVMSIPANPFRCPPGPYERAAMVAHYLKQHKPKSKILLLDSKDSFSKQGLFLQGYKALYGDMIEWVKQSDDGQVVRVDAKNLEVETAFGTKHKASVLNVIPPQKAGVIAERAGVVDASGWVPIKPESFESAQVKNVYVLGDATQAAPMPKSGFAANTQGKVAAAVIAAELTGKPLPQAAFANTCYSLIGTDYGISVAGVYRADGSKLIEVPGSGGVSPANADAAYRKAEADYGAAWYKTISTDIWGS
;
A
#
# COMPACT_ATOMS: atom_id res chain seq x y z
N MET A 1 -53.89 87.25 9.15
CA MET A 1 -54.55 86.84 10.40
C MET A 1 -54.24 85.38 10.57
N SER A 2 -53.23 85.04 11.33
CA SER A 2 -53.21 84.80 12.76
C SER A 2 -53.82 83.45 13.22
N PHE A 3 -52.97 82.74 13.91
CA PHE A 3 -53.20 81.67 14.91
C PHE A 3 -53.37 80.21 14.38
N ASN A 4 -52.86 79.20 15.01
CA ASN A 4 -51.88 78.90 16.05
C ASN A 4 -52.10 77.44 16.50
N ARG A 5 -51.08 76.64 16.65
CA ARG A 5 -50.76 75.66 17.69
C ARG A 5 -51.72 74.51 18.14
N ARG A 6 -51.05 73.42 18.20
CA ARG A 6 -51.01 72.42 19.28
C ARG A 6 -51.81 71.12 19.13
N SER A 7 -51.07 70.07 18.97
CA SER A 7 -51.00 68.85 19.80
C SER A 7 -52.22 67.98 19.86
N VAL A 8 -52.04 66.71 19.50
CA VAL A 8 -52.15 65.60 20.47
C VAL A 8 -51.51 64.36 19.87
N LEU A 9 -50.66 63.73 20.65
CA LEU A 9 -50.10 62.38 20.47
C LEU A 9 -51.21 61.33 20.42
N THR A 10 -51.07 60.32 19.53
CA THR A 10 -51.40 58.94 19.82
C THR A 10 -50.48 58.01 19.06
N GLY A 11 -49.88 57.12 19.82
CA GLY A 11 -48.85 56.21 19.35
C GLY A 11 -49.44 55.05 18.55
N ALA A 12 -48.64 54.60 17.58
CA ALA A 12 -48.78 53.26 17.01
C ALA A 12 -47.37 52.63 17.05
N LEU A 13 -47.20 51.69 17.96
CA LEU A 13 -46.04 50.76 18.01
C LEU A 13 -46.05 49.91 16.74
N ALA A 14 -45.20 50.23 15.78
CA ALA A 14 -44.83 49.29 14.70
C ALA A 14 -43.68 48.46 15.20
N GLY A 15 -43.93 47.20 15.56
CA GLY A 15 -42.93 46.20 15.91
C GLY A 15 -42.06 45.89 14.69
N ALA A 16 -40.83 46.35 14.69
CA ALA A 16 -39.80 45.88 13.77
C ALA A 16 -39.39 44.47 14.16
N ALA A 17 -39.95 43.47 13.50
CA ALA A 17 -39.44 42.12 13.53
C ALA A 17 -38.09 42.13 12.81
N SER A 18 -37.00 42.21 13.56
CA SER A 18 -35.64 41.96 13.08
C SER A 18 -35.55 40.48 12.71
N LEU A 19 -35.66 40.18 11.40
CA LEU A 19 -35.25 38.94 10.84
C LEU A 19 -33.71 38.85 11.05
N SER A 20 -33.28 38.16 12.09
CA SER A 20 -31.93 37.71 12.27
C SER A 20 -31.63 36.67 11.19
N LEU A 21 -31.09 37.10 10.05
CA LEU A 21 -30.43 36.21 9.13
C LEU A 21 -29.36 35.50 9.93
N PRO A 22 -29.23 34.15 9.82
CA PRO A 22 -28.09 33.47 10.42
C PRO A 22 -26.83 34.06 9.78
N SER A 23 -26.08 34.81 10.57
CA SER A 23 -24.73 35.19 10.22
C SER A 23 -23.97 33.89 9.94
N ILE A 24 -23.70 33.64 8.67
CA ILE A 24 -22.63 32.71 8.29
C ILE A 24 -21.40 33.31 8.90
N VAL A 25 -21.02 32.82 10.06
CA VAL A 25 -19.68 33.05 10.61
C VAL A 25 -18.76 32.35 9.63
N CYS A 26 -18.29 33.08 8.62
CA CYS A 26 -17.03 32.76 7.96
C CYS A 26 -15.99 32.73 9.07
N ALA A 27 -15.63 31.55 9.54
CA ALA A 27 -14.45 31.40 10.34
C ALA A 27 -13.33 32.13 9.60
N GLN A 28 -12.66 33.05 10.27
CA GLN A 28 -11.40 33.64 9.81
C GLN A 28 -10.40 32.47 9.75
N GLY A 29 -10.48 31.68 8.69
CA GLY A 29 -9.74 30.46 8.54
C GLY A 29 -8.51 30.70 7.70
N GLY A 30 -7.37 30.40 8.27
CA GLY A 30 -6.22 30.01 7.48
C GLY A 30 -6.59 28.95 6.45
N ALA A 31 -5.74 28.73 5.45
CA ALA A 31 -5.97 27.70 4.43
C ALA A 31 -6.24 26.33 5.10
N ALA A 32 -7.24 25.61 4.62
CA ALA A 32 -7.54 24.27 5.11
C ALA A 32 -6.28 23.37 5.08
N HIS A 33 -6.10 22.58 6.13
CA HIS A 33 -4.90 21.77 6.31
C HIS A 33 -5.20 20.28 6.16
N VAL A 34 -4.56 19.64 5.19
CA VAL A 34 -4.59 18.18 5.02
C VAL A 34 -3.25 17.62 5.48
N VAL A 35 -3.30 16.73 6.46
CA VAL A 35 -2.12 15.97 6.92
C VAL A 35 -2.16 14.59 6.27
N VAL A 36 -1.03 14.16 5.71
CA VAL A 36 -0.84 12.85 5.08
C VAL A 36 0.23 12.09 5.84
N VAL A 37 -0.06 10.90 6.33
CA VAL A 37 0.87 10.03 7.04
C VAL A 37 1.24 8.84 6.17
N GLY A 38 2.53 8.73 5.84
CA GLY A 38 3.09 7.69 4.99
C GLY A 38 3.35 8.16 3.55
N GLY A 39 4.61 8.13 3.12
CA GLY A 39 5.10 8.62 1.83
C GLY A 39 5.19 7.57 0.73
N GLY A 40 4.51 6.41 0.90
CA GLY A 40 4.43 5.35 -0.11
C GLY A 40 3.45 5.66 -1.25
N PHE A 41 3.13 4.63 -2.04
CA PHE A 41 2.30 4.75 -3.26
C PHE A 41 0.99 5.52 -3.05
N GLY A 42 0.24 5.25 -1.97
CA GLY A 42 -1.03 5.92 -1.73
C GLY A 42 -0.89 7.34 -1.20
N GLY A 43 -0.11 7.53 -0.13
CA GLY A 43 -0.02 8.83 0.54
C GLY A 43 0.73 9.88 -0.26
N ALA A 44 1.86 9.53 -0.88
CA ALA A 44 2.59 10.45 -1.75
C ALA A 44 1.75 10.87 -2.98
N THR A 45 0.99 9.92 -3.57
CA THR A 45 0.00 10.24 -4.61
C THR A 45 -1.05 11.22 -4.10
N ALA A 46 -1.68 10.91 -2.96
CA ALA A 46 -2.71 11.78 -2.40
C ALA A 46 -2.19 13.19 -2.14
N ALA A 47 -1.01 13.34 -1.54
CA ALA A 47 -0.40 14.63 -1.26
C ALA A 47 -0.14 15.44 -2.54
N ARG A 48 0.46 14.82 -3.57
CA ARG A 48 0.75 15.47 -4.85
C ARG A 48 -0.52 15.91 -5.56
N TYR A 49 -1.51 15.01 -5.66
CA TYR A 49 -2.76 15.28 -6.36
C TYR A 49 -3.67 16.26 -5.62
N LEU A 50 -3.64 16.31 -4.29
CA LEU A 50 -4.30 17.35 -3.49
C LEU A 50 -3.74 18.73 -3.83
N LYS A 51 -2.42 18.90 -3.86
CA LYS A 51 -1.80 20.19 -4.24
C LYS A 51 -2.14 20.60 -5.67
N ALA A 52 -2.18 19.65 -6.60
CA ALA A 52 -2.54 19.93 -7.99
C ALA A 52 -4.02 20.35 -8.14
N ARG A 53 -4.95 19.75 -7.37
CA ARG A 53 -6.40 20.00 -7.47
C ARG A 53 -6.90 21.17 -6.64
N ALA A 54 -6.25 21.46 -5.52
CA ALA A 54 -6.58 22.52 -4.58
C ALA A 54 -5.29 23.23 -4.09
N PRO A 55 -4.63 24.05 -4.94
CA PRO A 55 -3.34 24.67 -4.62
C PRO A 55 -3.35 25.54 -3.34
N GLN A 56 -4.52 26.09 -2.97
CA GLN A 56 -4.72 26.89 -1.76
C GLN A 56 -4.71 26.06 -0.48
N VAL A 57 -4.91 24.74 -0.54
CA VAL A 57 -4.91 23.87 0.62
C VAL A 57 -3.46 23.64 1.08
N ARG A 58 -3.22 23.75 2.37
CA ARG A 58 -1.96 23.32 2.97
C ARG A 58 -1.92 21.80 3.01
N VAL A 59 -0.87 21.18 2.48
CA VAL A 59 -0.68 19.73 2.50
C VAL A 59 0.67 19.43 3.15
N THR A 60 0.64 18.68 4.26
CA THR A 60 1.83 18.24 4.98
C THR A 60 1.93 16.72 4.93
N LEU A 61 3.01 16.19 4.35
CA LEU A 61 3.35 14.78 4.33
C LEU A 61 4.31 14.45 5.49
N ILE A 62 3.96 13.44 6.28
CA ILE A 62 4.77 12.92 7.39
C ILE A 62 5.33 11.57 6.98
N GLU A 63 6.66 11.45 6.94
CA GLU A 63 7.36 10.21 6.59
C GLU A 63 8.72 10.17 7.30
N PRO A 64 9.02 9.11 8.06
CA PRO A 64 10.27 9.04 8.81
C PRO A 64 11.50 8.81 7.92
N ALA A 65 11.37 8.10 6.80
CA ALA A 65 12.47 7.79 5.91
C ALA A 65 12.74 8.92 4.90
N PRO A 66 13.99 9.34 4.68
CA PRO A 66 14.31 10.34 3.66
C PRO A 66 14.14 9.83 2.22
N ILE A 67 14.21 8.51 2.04
CA ILE A 67 14.05 7.81 0.77
C ILE A 67 13.08 6.67 0.97
N PHE A 68 12.08 6.58 0.10
CA PHE A 68 11.15 5.46 0.03
C PHE A 68 11.66 4.40 -0.92
N TYR A 69 11.94 3.21 -0.43
CA TYR A 69 12.29 2.05 -1.25
C TYR A 69 11.04 1.25 -1.59
N THR A 70 10.83 0.95 -2.87
CA THR A 70 9.62 0.29 -3.34
C THR A 70 9.70 -1.23 -3.21
N CYS A 71 8.59 -1.88 -2.75
CA CYS A 71 8.47 -3.34 -2.83
C CYS A 71 8.36 -3.83 -4.28
N PRO A 72 7.55 -3.21 -5.17
CA PRO A 72 7.69 -3.46 -6.59
C PRO A 72 9.14 -3.28 -7.04
N PHE A 73 9.62 -4.23 -7.85
CA PHE A 73 10.99 -4.32 -8.35
C PHE A 73 12.09 -4.64 -7.31
N SER A 74 11.77 -4.76 -6.01
CA SER A 74 12.73 -5.28 -5.02
C SER A 74 13.13 -6.73 -5.28
N ASN A 75 12.28 -7.54 -5.92
CA ASN A 75 12.62 -8.90 -6.34
C ASN A 75 13.70 -8.91 -7.45
N LEU A 76 13.71 -7.87 -8.31
CA LEU A 76 14.75 -7.72 -9.34
C LEU A 76 16.10 -7.36 -8.72
N TYR A 77 16.11 -6.62 -7.60
CA TYR A 77 17.33 -6.40 -6.83
C TYR A 77 17.88 -7.72 -6.26
N LEU A 78 17.02 -8.58 -5.71
CA LEU A 78 17.45 -9.91 -5.25
C LEU A 78 18.05 -10.76 -6.38
N ALA A 79 17.49 -10.63 -7.58
CA ALA A 79 18.00 -11.31 -8.78
C ALA A 79 19.29 -10.71 -9.36
N GLY A 80 19.75 -9.56 -8.88
CA GLY A 80 20.90 -8.84 -9.46
C GLY A 80 20.59 -8.08 -10.75
N LEU A 81 19.30 -7.96 -11.12
CA LEU A 81 18.83 -7.29 -12.34
C LEU A 81 18.62 -5.77 -12.16
N ARG A 82 18.64 -5.27 -10.93
CA ARG A 82 18.57 -3.85 -10.58
C ARG A 82 19.50 -3.51 -9.41
N THR A 83 19.99 -2.27 -9.39
CA THR A 83 20.68 -1.73 -8.22
C THR A 83 19.68 -1.33 -7.14
N TRP A 84 20.11 -1.29 -5.88
CA TRP A 84 19.29 -0.86 -4.76
C TRP A 84 18.75 0.56 -4.93
N ASP A 85 19.62 1.49 -5.36
CA ASP A 85 19.26 2.90 -5.53
C ASP A 85 18.20 3.11 -6.63
N SER A 86 18.12 2.20 -7.61
CA SER A 86 17.14 2.30 -8.71
C SER A 86 15.68 2.08 -8.28
N ILE A 87 15.46 1.64 -7.04
CA ILE A 87 14.13 1.48 -6.45
C ILE A 87 13.88 2.44 -5.28
N GLY A 88 14.79 3.40 -5.07
CA GLY A 88 14.70 4.45 -4.06
C GLY A 88 14.18 5.77 -4.64
N HIS A 89 13.27 6.44 -3.94
CA HIS A 89 12.65 7.69 -4.36
C HIS A 89 12.69 8.72 -3.24
N SER A 90 13.26 9.92 -3.51
CA SER A 90 13.22 11.06 -2.60
C SER A 90 11.87 11.78 -2.68
N TYR A 91 11.62 12.65 -1.70
CA TYR A 91 10.40 13.48 -1.69
C TYR A 91 10.59 14.87 -2.32
N ASP A 92 11.68 15.10 -3.04
CA ASP A 92 11.98 16.40 -3.63
C ASP A 92 10.96 16.82 -4.70
N GLY A 93 10.44 15.86 -5.48
CA GLY A 93 9.39 16.14 -6.43
C GLY A 93 8.08 16.59 -5.77
N LEU A 94 7.76 16.06 -4.57
CA LEU A 94 6.62 16.53 -3.78
C LEU A 94 6.86 17.92 -3.20
N ARG A 95 8.07 18.21 -2.68
CA ARG A 95 8.44 19.54 -2.19
C ARG A 95 8.32 20.58 -3.31
N LYS A 96 8.82 20.26 -4.51
CA LYS A 96 8.68 21.12 -5.71
C LYS A 96 7.22 21.32 -6.12
N ALA A 97 6.36 20.34 -5.88
CA ALA A 97 4.92 20.44 -6.11
C ALA A 97 4.17 21.23 -5.00
N GLY A 98 4.88 21.75 -3.99
CA GLY A 98 4.31 22.54 -2.90
C GLY A 98 3.77 21.74 -1.73
N VAL A 99 4.16 20.47 -1.58
CA VAL A 99 3.87 19.64 -0.40
C VAL A 99 4.94 19.92 0.66
N GLU A 100 4.53 20.26 1.87
CA GLU A 100 5.42 20.30 3.03
C GLU A 100 5.75 18.87 3.45
N VAL A 101 7.04 18.52 3.54
CA VAL A 101 7.46 17.16 3.93
C VAL A 101 8.20 17.25 5.26
N ILE A 102 7.63 16.63 6.29
CA ILE A 102 8.22 16.50 7.63
C ILE A 102 8.78 15.10 7.78
N GLN A 103 10.11 15.05 8.01
CA GLN A 103 10.80 13.78 8.26
C GLN A 103 10.66 13.42 9.74
N ALA A 104 9.56 12.76 10.08
CA ALA A 104 9.24 12.28 11.43
C ALA A 104 8.31 11.08 11.37
N ARG A 105 8.26 10.29 12.43
CA ARG A 105 7.25 9.26 12.60
C ARG A 105 6.00 9.86 13.24
N ALA A 106 4.81 9.50 12.74
CA ALA A 106 3.56 9.75 13.43
C ALA A 106 3.41 8.69 14.54
N ASP A 107 3.35 9.14 15.79
CA ASP A 107 3.28 8.25 16.95
C ASP A 107 1.85 8.01 17.43
N HIS A 108 0.98 9.01 17.28
CA HIS A 108 -0.42 8.92 17.71
C HIS A 108 -1.31 9.85 16.88
N VAL A 109 -2.58 9.47 16.74
CA VAL A 109 -3.63 10.31 16.14
C VAL A 109 -4.74 10.50 17.18
N ASP A 110 -4.93 11.74 17.62
CA ASP A 110 -6.07 12.15 18.43
C ASP A 110 -7.19 12.57 17.48
N THR A 111 -8.06 11.63 17.11
CA THR A 111 -9.14 11.86 16.14
C THR A 111 -10.22 12.78 16.68
N ALA A 112 -10.42 12.83 17.99
CA ALA A 112 -11.41 13.73 18.63
C ALA A 112 -10.96 15.19 18.57
N LYS A 113 -9.65 15.47 18.73
CA LYS A 113 -9.05 16.80 18.63
C LYS A 113 -8.49 17.09 17.24
N GLN A 114 -8.63 16.18 16.29
CA GLN A 114 -8.10 16.29 14.92
C GLN A 114 -6.61 16.68 14.91
N ARG A 115 -5.77 15.91 15.61
CA ARG A 115 -4.32 16.14 15.71
C ARG A 115 -3.50 14.88 15.51
N VAL A 116 -2.38 15.03 14.82
CA VAL A 116 -1.34 13.99 14.69
C VAL A 116 -0.16 14.40 15.58
N LEU A 117 0.26 13.51 16.46
CA LEU A 117 1.44 13.67 17.32
C LEU A 117 2.64 12.97 16.68
N LEU A 118 3.75 13.70 16.58
CA LEU A 118 4.98 13.23 15.93
C LEU A 118 6.03 12.82 16.96
N SER A 119 6.94 11.93 16.56
CA SER A 119 8.05 11.45 17.38
C SER A 119 9.05 12.52 17.83
N ASN A 120 9.04 13.69 17.18
CA ASN A 120 9.84 14.85 17.55
C ASN A 120 9.13 15.83 18.52
N GLY A 121 7.96 15.43 19.03
CA GLY A 121 7.16 16.23 19.96
C GLY A 121 6.22 17.25 19.31
N GLN A 122 6.26 17.42 17.99
CA GLN A 122 5.32 18.30 17.29
C GLN A 122 3.91 17.70 17.28
N ALA A 123 2.89 18.57 17.28
CA ALA A 123 1.50 18.22 17.07
C ALA A 123 0.96 19.02 15.87
N LEU A 124 0.39 18.32 14.90
CA LEU A 124 -0.20 18.95 13.70
C LEU A 124 -1.72 18.80 13.76
N SER A 125 -2.44 19.92 13.77
CA SER A 125 -3.89 19.92 13.60
C SER A 125 -4.23 19.76 12.12
N TYR A 126 -5.36 19.11 11.84
CA TYR A 126 -5.83 18.87 10.47
C TYR A 126 -7.33 19.10 10.33
N ASP A 127 -7.78 19.51 9.14
CA ASP A 127 -9.18 19.46 8.72
C ASP A 127 -9.51 18.10 8.11
N LYS A 128 -8.55 17.52 7.38
CA LYS A 128 -8.63 16.17 6.81
C LYS A 128 -7.30 15.44 7.04
N LEU A 129 -7.39 14.14 7.36
CA LEU A 129 -6.25 13.27 7.55
C LEU A 129 -6.26 12.14 6.52
N VAL A 130 -5.12 11.90 5.89
CA VAL A 130 -4.89 10.73 5.04
C VAL A 130 -3.89 9.81 5.74
N LEU A 131 -4.28 8.58 6.01
CA LEU A 131 -3.42 7.52 6.53
C LEU A 131 -3.08 6.53 5.42
N SER A 132 -1.81 6.40 5.08
CA SER A 132 -1.32 5.42 4.10
C SER A 132 -0.15 4.62 4.69
N PRO A 133 -0.37 3.93 5.83
CA PRO A 133 0.71 3.33 6.60
C PRO A 133 1.22 2.00 6.01
N GLY A 134 0.56 1.47 4.98
CA GLY A 134 0.85 0.14 4.46
C GLY A 134 0.53 -0.96 5.46
N ILE A 135 1.42 -1.95 5.57
CA ILE A 135 1.26 -3.11 6.44
C ILE A 135 2.22 -3.10 7.62
N ASP A 136 1.83 -3.83 8.66
CA ASP A 136 2.73 -4.36 9.69
C ASP A 136 2.62 -5.88 9.79
N MET A 137 3.64 -6.51 10.40
CA MET A 137 3.68 -7.94 10.59
C MET A 137 2.91 -8.33 11.84
N ARG A 138 2.21 -9.46 11.80
CA ARG A 138 1.63 -10.09 12.99
C ARG A 138 2.70 -10.97 13.65
N TRP A 139 3.61 -10.30 14.39
CA TRP A 139 4.64 -11.00 15.13
C TRP A 139 4.05 -12.03 16.09
N GLY A 140 4.65 -13.22 16.15
CA GLY A 140 4.16 -14.33 16.98
C GLY A 140 2.98 -15.12 16.37
N ALA A 141 2.49 -14.75 15.18
CA ALA A 141 1.47 -15.55 14.48
C ALA A 141 2.01 -16.88 13.95
N ILE A 142 3.31 -17.00 13.77
CA ILE A 142 4.05 -18.25 13.55
C ILE A 142 4.91 -18.46 14.79
N GLU A 143 4.82 -19.64 15.43
CA GLU A 143 5.59 -19.92 16.63
C GLU A 143 7.11 -19.76 16.38
N GLY A 144 7.81 -19.07 17.28
CA GLY A 144 9.25 -18.81 17.17
C GLY A 144 9.64 -17.74 16.16
N TYR A 145 8.65 -17.06 15.52
CA TYR A 145 8.94 -16.00 14.55
C TYR A 145 8.44 -14.64 15.04
N ASP A 146 9.38 -13.83 15.50
CA ASP A 146 9.21 -12.45 15.96
C ASP A 146 10.15 -11.50 15.21
N GLU A 147 10.22 -10.24 15.64
CA GLU A 147 11.09 -9.24 15.03
C GLU A 147 12.58 -9.63 15.16
N ALA A 148 13.00 -10.22 16.28
CA ALA A 148 14.38 -10.68 16.48
C ALA A 148 14.72 -11.86 15.56
N ALA A 149 13.82 -12.85 15.43
CA ALA A 149 13.97 -13.97 14.51
C ALA A 149 14.08 -13.51 13.06
N SER A 150 13.39 -12.41 12.69
CA SER A 150 13.46 -11.84 11.34
C SER A 150 14.84 -11.28 10.96
N LEU A 151 15.73 -11.05 11.92
CA LEU A 151 17.11 -10.67 11.67
C LEU A 151 18.02 -11.87 11.25
N LEU A 152 17.52 -13.09 11.45
CA LEU A 152 18.18 -14.32 11.00
C LEU A 152 17.47 -14.92 9.78
N ALA A 153 16.14 -14.92 9.78
CA ALA A 153 15.27 -15.40 8.71
C ALA A 153 14.41 -14.25 8.17
N PRO A 154 14.94 -13.38 7.30
CA PRO A 154 14.29 -12.14 6.90
C PRO A 154 12.98 -12.37 6.15
N HIS A 155 11.97 -11.55 6.44
CA HIS A 155 10.74 -11.52 5.64
C HIS A 155 10.93 -10.76 4.32
N ALA A 156 11.72 -9.69 4.29
CA ALA A 156 11.96 -8.83 3.11
C ALA A 156 10.64 -8.40 2.41
N TRP A 157 9.55 -8.20 3.19
CA TRP A 157 8.21 -7.84 2.68
C TRP A 157 7.88 -6.36 2.86
N LYS A 158 8.73 -5.63 3.56
CA LYS A 158 8.90 -4.19 3.50
C LYS A 158 10.28 -3.95 2.91
N ALA A 159 10.37 -3.23 1.77
CA ALA A 159 11.66 -2.93 1.16
C ALA A 159 12.50 -2.06 2.11
N GLY A 160 13.74 -2.44 2.31
CA GLY A 160 14.63 -1.82 3.29
C GLY A 160 15.69 -2.79 3.80
N PRO A 161 16.13 -2.66 5.06
CA PRO A 161 17.19 -3.50 5.65
C PRO A 161 16.95 -5.00 5.51
N GLN A 162 15.69 -5.44 5.60
CA GLN A 162 15.31 -6.85 5.43
C GLN A 162 15.59 -7.38 4.01
N THR A 163 15.42 -6.54 2.98
CA THR A 163 15.71 -6.92 1.58
C THR A 163 17.22 -7.01 1.35
N LEU A 164 17.98 -6.06 1.91
CA LEU A 164 19.43 -6.09 1.87
C LEU A 164 20.00 -7.32 2.59
N LEU A 165 19.43 -7.67 3.75
CA LEU A 165 19.80 -8.86 4.51
C LEU A 165 19.53 -10.14 3.70
N LEU A 166 18.35 -10.27 3.11
CA LEU A 166 17.99 -11.43 2.28
C LEU A 166 18.96 -11.56 1.07
N LYS A 167 19.28 -10.44 0.41
CA LYS A 167 20.26 -10.44 -0.70
C LYS A 167 21.63 -10.93 -0.23
N LYS A 168 22.14 -10.40 0.90
CA LYS A 168 23.40 -10.83 1.48
C LYS A 168 23.42 -12.33 1.80
N GLN A 169 22.34 -12.88 2.34
CA GLN A 169 22.21 -14.31 2.63
C GLN A 169 22.17 -15.14 1.34
N LEU A 170 21.42 -14.68 0.32
CA LEU A 170 21.36 -15.33 -0.99
C LEU A 170 22.73 -15.35 -1.68
N ASP A 171 23.49 -14.26 -1.60
CA ASP A 171 24.87 -14.19 -2.14
C ASP A 171 25.82 -15.16 -1.44
N ALA A 172 25.68 -15.31 -0.12
CA ALA A 172 26.50 -16.20 0.69
C ALA A 172 26.06 -17.68 0.65
N MET A 173 24.89 -17.99 0.12
CA MET A 173 24.35 -19.36 0.05
C MET A 173 25.30 -20.25 -0.76
N PRO A 174 25.63 -21.49 -0.30
CA PRO A 174 26.44 -22.41 -1.10
C PRO A 174 25.66 -22.91 -2.33
N ASP A 175 26.40 -23.25 -3.43
CA ASP A 175 25.80 -23.98 -4.55
C ASP A 175 25.33 -25.39 -4.07
N GLY A 176 24.12 -25.76 -4.44
CA GLY A 176 23.43 -26.96 -3.91
C GLY A 176 22.64 -26.70 -2.63
N GLY A 177 22.66 -25.47 -2.08
CA GLY A 177 21.83 -25.08 -0.95
C GLY A 177 20.34 -24.97 -1.30
N THR A 178 19.48 -25.01 -0.26
CA THR A 178 18.03 -24.85 -0.41
C THR A 178 17.60 -23.48 0.10
N PHE A 179 16.92 -22.72 -0.76
CA PHE A 179 16.17 -21.52 -0.40
C PHE A 179 14.73 -21.92 -0.02
N VAL A 180 14.35 -21.72 1.24
CA VAL A 180 12.99 -22.01 1.71
C VAL A 180 12.24 -20.71 1.92
N MET A 181 11.02 -20.61 1.36
CA MET A 181 10.14 -19.45 1.57
C MET A 181 8.79 -19.88 2.13
N SER A 182 8.45 -19.36 3.31
CA SER A 182 7.10 -19.46 3.89
C SER A 182 6.21 -18.34 3.38
N ILE A 183 5.00 -18.70 2.90
CA ILE A 183 4.03 -17.80 2.29
C ILE A 183 2.74 -17.77 3.14
N PRO A 184 2.23 -16.59 3.56
CA PRO A 184 1.08 -16.51 4.45
C PRO A 184 -0.24 -16.73 3.72
N ALA A 185 -1.28 -17.04 4.49
CA ALA A 185 -2.67 -17.01 4.04
C ALA A 185 -3.11 -15.56 3.70
N ASN A 186 -4.17 -15.43 2.90
CA ASN A 186 -4.79 -14.13 2.59
C ASN A 186 -5.50 -13.54 3.85
N PRO A 187 -5.62 -12.20 3.94
CA PRO A 187 -5.10 -11.20 3.01
C PRO A 187 -3.67 -10.76 3.34
N PHE A 188 -2.87 -10.51 2.33
CA PHE A 188 -1.51 -9.95 2.47
C PHE A 188 -1.15 -9.05 1.28
N ARG A 189 -0.11 -8.21 1.45
CA ARG A 189 0.42 -7.31 0.40
C ARG A 189 0.93 -8.11 -0.78
N CYS A 190 0.58 -7.66 -2.01
CA CYS A 190 1.12 -8.19 -3.27
C CYS A 190 0.91 -9.71 -3.44
N PRO A 191 -0.34 -10.18 -3.65
CA PRO A 191 -0.64 -11.60 -3.73
C PRO A 191 0.23 -12.41 -4.70
N PRO A 192 0.66 -11.90 -5.88
CA PRO A 192 1.60 -12.61 -6.76
C PRO A 192 3.07 -12.48 -6.36
N GLY A 193 3.40 -11.60 -5.41
CA GLY A 193 4.78 -11.24 -5.07
C GLY A 193 5.69 -12.37 -4.61
N PRO A 194 5.25 -13.35 -3.79
CA PRO A 194 6.08 -14.48 -3.38
C PRO A 194 6.51 -15.34 -4.56
N TYR A 195 5.61 -15.55 -5.50
CA TYR A 195 5.87 -16.40 -6.68
C TYR A 195 6.77 -15.69 -7.69
N GLU A 196 6.65 -14.38 -7.84
CA GLU A 196 7.64 -13.58 -8.58
C GLU A 196 9.01 -13.63 -7.90
N ARG A 197 9.06 -13.51 -6.55
CA ARG A 197 10.32 -13.64 -5.80
C ARG A 197 10.98 -14.98 -6.05
N ALA A 198 10.23 -16.07 -6.05
CA ALA A 198 10.75 -17.40 -6.37
C ALA A 198 11.36 -17.45 -7.76
N ALA A 199 10.69 -16.88 -8.77
CA ALA A 199 11.24 -16.79 -10.14
C ALA A 199 12.53 -15.97 -10.19
N MET A 200 12.55 -14.82 -9.51
CA MET A 200 13.73 -13.94 -9.50
C MET A 200 14.91 -14.55 -8.73
N VAL A 201 14.66 -15.25 -7.62
CA VAL A 201 15.67 -16.04 -6.93
C VAL A 201 16.16 -17.19 -7.82
N ALA A 202 15.26 -17.91 -8.51
CA ALA A 202 15.63 -18.97 -9.45
C ALA A 202 16.50 -18.43 -10.60
N HIS A 203 16.17 -17.24 -11.12
CA HIS A 203 17.00 -16.57 -12.13
C HIS A 203 18.44 -16.36 -11.62
N TYR A 204 18.58 -15.84 -10.40
CA TYR A 204 19.88 -15.66 -9.76
C TYR A 204 20.61 -17.01 -9.54
N LEU A 205 19.92 -18.00 -8.98
CA LEU A 205 20.50 -19.30 -8.67
C LEU A 205 20.95 -20.05 -9.95
N LYS A 206 20.15 -20.01 -11.01
CA LYS A 206 20.49 -20.63 -12.29
C LYS A 206 21.83 -20.13 -12.86
N GLN A 207 22.15 -18.86 -12.62
CA GLN A 207 23.40 -18.25 -13.11
C GLN A 207 24.59 -18.48 -12.18
N HIS A 208 24.35 -18.47 -10.85
CA HIS A 208 25.45 -18.44 -9.87
C HIS A 208 25.55 -19.70 -9.03
N LYS A 209 24.47 -20.48 -8.87
CA LYS A 209 24.34 -21.63 -7.97
C LYS A 209 23.38 -22.67 -8.55
N PRO A 210 23.71 -23.26 -9.73
CA PRO A 210 22.76 -24.05 -10.53
C PRO A 210 22.30 -25.36 -9.90
N LYS A 211 22.99 -25.87 -8.88
CA LYS A 211 22.61 -27.09 -8.16
C LYS A 211 21.59 -26.83 -7.03
N SER A 212 21.33 -25.56 -6.74
CA SER A 212 20.45 -25.14 -5.65
C SER A 212 18.96 -25.36 -5.97
N LYS A 213 18.14 -25.42 -4.92
CA LYS A 213 16.68 -25.62 -5.00
C LYS A 213 15.95 -24.51 -4.27
N ILE A 214 14.67 -24.31 -4.64
CA ILE A 214 13.73 -23.40 -4.00
C ILE A 214 12.53 -24.20 -3.56
N LEU A 215 12.20 -24.11 -2.29
CA LEU A 215 10.98 -24.72 -1.69
C LEU A 215 10.05 -23.62 -1.24
N LEU A 216 8.84 -23.59 -1.80
CA LEU A 216 7.76 -22.68 -1.43
C LEU A 216 6.77 -23.42 -0.55
N LEU A 217 6.66 -23.03 0.72
CA LEU A 217 5.72 -23.57 1.69
C LEU A 217 4.57 -22.58 1.82
N ASP A 218 3.41 -22.93 1.28
CA ASP A 218 2.29 -22.02 1.07
C ASP A 218 1.10 -22.36 1.99
N SER A 219 0.63 -21.38 2.75
CA SER A 219 -0.57 -21.51 3.58
C SER A 219 -1.88 -21.40 2.77
N LYS A 220 -1.85 -21.72 1.47
CA LYS A 220 -2.99 -21.69 0.55
C LYS A 220 -2.91 -22.83 -0.48
N ASP A 221 -4.07 -23.23 -1.01
CA ASP A 221 -4.16 -24.24 -2.07
C ASP A 221 -4.15 -23.64 -3.47
N SER A 222 -4.21 -22.31 -3.58
CA SER A 222 -4.17 -21.61 -4.86
C SER A 222 -3.65 -20.20 -4.70
N PHE A 223 -3.20 -19.61 -5.83
CA PHE A 223 -2.69 -18.25 -5.84
C PHE A 223 -2.92 -17.52 -7.18
N SER A 224 -2.78 -16.20 -7.15
CA SER A 224 -2.98 -15.35 -8.32
C SER A 224 -2.04 -15.71 -9.47
N LYS A 225 -2.59 -15.95 -10.66
CA LYS A 225 -1.85 -16.32 -11.89
C LYS A 225 -1.10 -17.67 -11.79
N GLN A 226 -1.56 -18.57 -10.92
CA GLN A 226 -0.88 -19.84 -10.63
C GLN A 226 -0.45 -20.60 -11.88
N GLY A 227 -1.37 -20.85 -12.80
CA GLY A 227 -1.06 -21.62 -14.03
C GLY A 227 0.05 -20.96 -14.87
N LEU A 228 0.06 -19.63 -14.95
CA LEU A 228 1.08 -18.88 -15.67
C LEU A 228 2.45 -18.95 -14.98
N PHE A 229 2.50 -18.86 -13.66
CA PHE A 229 3.74 -19.01 -12.91
C PHE A 229 4.31 -20.41 -13.03
N LEU A 230 3.50 -21.45 -12.80
CA LEU A 230 3.95 -22.84 -12.90
C LEU A 230 4.46 -23.18 -14.31
N GLN A 231 3.76 -22.71 -15.36
CA GLN A 231 4.19 -22.84 -16.74
C GLN A 231 5.55 -22.19 -16.96
N GLY A 232 5.72 -20.94 -16.49
CA GLY A 232 6.96 -20.21 -16.64
C GLY A 232 8.12 -20.79 -15.83
N TYR A 233 7.87 -21.28 -14.61
CA TYR A 233 8.87 -21.98 -13.80
C TYR A 233 9.41 -23.20 -14.55
N LYS A 234 8.50 -24.05 -15.06
CA LYS A 234 8.87 -25.26 -15.79
C LYS A 234 9.69 -24.92 -17.04
N ALA A 235 9.28 -23.89 -17.80
CA ALA A 235 9.93 -23.50 -19.02
C ALA A 235 11.34 -22.94 -18.79
N LEU A 236 11.53 -22.12 -17.74
CA LEU A 236 12.77 -21.37 -17.52
C LEU A 236 13.72 -22.04 -16.52
N TYR A 237 13.20 -22.76 -15.54
CA TYR A 237 13.97 -23.27 -14.39
C TYR A 237 13.85 -24.78 -14.17
N GLY A 238 13.05 -25.48 -15.00
CA GLY A 238 12.84 -26.94 -14.86
C GLY A 238 12.23 -27.30 -13.50
N ASP A 239 12.96 -28.09 -12.71
CA ASP A 239 12.53 -28.57 -11.40
C ASP A 239 13.28 -27.87 -10.24
N MET A 240 13.78 -26.65 -10.48
CA MET A 240 14.46 -25.86 -9.44
C MET A 240 13.52 -25.33 -8.38
N ILE A 241 12.26 -25.04 -8.75
CA ILE A 241 11.23 -24.48 -7.86
C ILE A 241 10.19 -25.55 -7.57
N GLU A 242 10.03 -25.87 -6.30
CA GLU A 242 8.97 -26.73 -5.77
C GLU A 242 7.97 -25.89 -4.99
N TRP A 243 6.67 -26.06 -5.28
CA TRP A 243 5.59 -25.41 -4.57
C TRP A 243 4.74 -26.46 -3.85
N VAL A 244 4.69 -26.34 -2.52
CA VAL A 244 3.89 -27.18 -1.63
C VAL A 244 2.72 -26.34 -1.14
N LYS A 245 1.50 -26.72 -1.55
CA LYS A 245 0.27 -26.05 -1.14
C LYS A 245 -0.15 -26.46 0.28
N GLN A 246 -1.07 -25.74 0.88
CA GLN A 246 -1.55 -25.98 2.24
C GLN A 246 -2.01 -27.44 2.45
N SER A 247 -2.83 -27.96 1.53
CA SER A 247 -3.36 -29.35 1.63
C SER A 247 -2.30 -30.43 1.47
N ASP A 248 -1.13 -30.09 0.92
CA ASP A 248 0.02 -30.97 0.75
C ASP A 248 1.13 -30.70 1.80
N ASP A 249 0.76 -30.14 2.96
CA ASP A 249 1.64 -29.78 4.08
C ASP A 249 2.50 -28.51 3.87
N GLY A 250 1.99 -27.52 3.12
CA GLY A 250 2.73 -26.27 2.87
C GLY A 250 2.60 -25.21 3.99
N GLN A 251 1.73 -25.39 4.97
CA GLN A 251 1.53 -24.38 6.02
C GLN A 251 2.62 -24.46 7.09
N VAL A 252 3.48 -23.43 7.18
CA VAL A 252 4.48 -23.29 8.25
C VAL A 252 3.79 -22.80 9.52
N VAL A 253 3.99 -23.52 10.63
CA VAL A 253 3.44 -23.22 11.96
C VAL A 253 4.50 -22.85 12.98
N ARG A 254 5.76 -23.26 12.77
CA ARG A 254 6.89 -22.94 13.64
C ARG A 254 8.15 -22.62 12.85
N VAL A 255 8.97 -21.72 13.40
CA VAL A 255 10.26 -21.31 12.84
C VAL A 255 11.35 -21.39 13.93
N ASP A 256 12.41 -22.12 13.65
CA ASP A 256 13.68 -22.03 14.36
C ASP A 256 14.67 -21.22 13.51
N ALA A 257 14.66 -19.91 13.70
CA ALA A 257 15.48 -19.00 12.90
C ALA A 257 16.99 -19.21 13.12
N LYS A 258 17.42 -19.70 14.31
CA LYS A 258 18.83 -19.95 14.61
C LYS A 258 19.39 -21.13 13.81
N ASN A 259 18.58 -22.17 13.66
CA ASN A 259 18.93 -23.36 12.93
C ASN A 259 18.49 -23.31 11.45
N LEU A 260 17.84 -22.22 11.00
CA LEU A 260 17.23 -22.05 9.67
C LEU A 260 16.30 -23.23 9.33
N GLU A 261 15.44 -23.61 10.26
CA GLU A 261 14.50 -24.73 10.14
C GLU A 261 13.06 -24.20 10.30
N VAL A 262 12.14 -24.77 9.53
CA VAL A 262 10.69 -24.56 9.70
C VAL A 262 10.01 -25.89 9.92
N GLU A 263 8.89 -25.86 10.65
CA GLU A 263 8.00 -27.01 10.86
C GLU A 263 6.61 -26.67 10.30
N THR A 264 6.06 -27.58 9.53
CA THR A 264 4.75 -27.45 8.91
C THR A 264 3.64 -27.98 9.81
N ALA A 265 2.40 -27.77 9.42
CA ALA A 265 1.22 -28.17 10.20
C ALA A 265 1.11 -29.70 10.41
N PHE A 266 1.68 -30.51 9.51
CA PHE A 266 1.70 -31.97 9.66
C PHE A 266 2.97 -32.49 10.37
N GLY A 267 3.83 -31.58 10.83
CA GLY A 267 5.02 -31.90 11.60
C GLY A 267 6.27 -32.17 10.76
N THR A 268 6.22 -31.93 9.45
CA THR A 268 7.40 -32.05 8.59
C THR A 268 8.36 -30.91 8.85
N LYS A 269 9.67 -31.20 8.95
CA LYS A 269 10.73 -30.23 9.17
C LYS A 269 11.51 -30.00 7.90
N HIS A 270 11.72 -28.74 7.55
CA HIS A 270 12.53 -28.34 6.40
C HIS A 270 13.67 -27.44 6.85
N LYS A 271 14.90 -27.87 6.58
CA LYS A 271 16.11 -27.10 6.84
C LYS A 271 16.50 -26.31 5.61
N ALA A 272 16.82 -25.04 5.79
CA ALA A 272 17.20 -24.12 4.74
C ALA A 272 18.68 -23.75 4.80
N SER A 273 19.27 -23.38 3.65
CA SER A 273 20.51 -22.62 3.57
C SER A 273 20.22 -21.11 3.62
N VAL A 274 19.08 -20.69 3.09
CA VAL A 274 18.51 -19.35 3.25
C VAL A 274 17.02 -19.51 3.55
N LEU A 275 16.55 -18.87 4.62
CA LEU A 275 15.15 -18.94 5.06
C LEU A 275 14.50 -17.58 4.93
N ASN A 276 13.50 -17.46 4.06
CA ASN A 276 12.67 -16.27 3.87
C ASN A 276 11.26 -16.52 4.42
N VAL A 277 10.92 -15.92 5.56
CA VAL A 277 9.62 -16.12 6.20
C VAL A 277 8.75 -14.89 6.00
N ILE A 278 7.68 -14.99 5.22
CA ILE A 278 6.68 -13.92 5.07
C ILE A 278 5.55 -14.17 6.06
N PRO A 279 5.46 -13.46 7.19
CA PRO A 279 4.45 -13.73 8.20
C PRO A 279 3.09 -13.14 7.81
N PRO A 280 1.98 -13.55 8.46
CA PRO A 280 0.71 -12.88 8.38
C PRO A 280 0.82 -11.38 8.68
N GLN A 281 -0.08 -10.57 8.10
CA GLN A 281 0.01 -9.12 8.11
C GLN A 281 -1.24 -8.47 8.68
N LYS A 282 -1.11 -7.20 9.06
CA LYS A 282 -2.18 -6.29 9.48
C LYS A 282 -1.92 -4.90 8.92
N ALA A 283 -2.87 -3.98 9.09
CA ALA A 283 -2.64 -2.55 8.79
C ALA A 283 -1.47 -2.00 9.60
N GLY A 284 -0.74 -1.04 9.04
CA GLY A 284 0.35 -0.36 9.75
C GLY A 284 -0.12 0.24 11.07
N VAL A 285 0.70 0.13 12.12
CA VAL A 285 0.35 0.39 13.52
C VAL A 285 -0.31 1.75 13.79
N ILE A 286 -0.02 2.78 12.99
CA ILE A 286 -0.64 4.09 13.18
C ILE A 286 -2.15 4.07 12.88
N ALA A 287 -2.64 3.17 12.03
CA ALA A 287 -4.08 2.98 11.80
C ALA A 287 -4.77 2.39 13.06
N GLU A 288 -4.10 1.47 13.75
CA GLU A 288 -4.56 0.92 15.03
C GLU A 288 -4.61 2.01 16.10
N ARG A 289 -3.54 2.81 16.22
CA ARG A 289 -3.43 3.95 17.16
C ARG A 289 -4.42 5.08 16.85
N ALA A 290 -4.88 5.20 15.62
CA ALA A 290 -5.93 6.13 15.21
C ALA A 290 -7.35 5.60 15.47
N GLY A 291 -7.51 4.36 15.94
CA GLY A 291 -8.80 3.75 16.22
C GLY A 291 -9.64 3.48 14.96
N VAL A 292 -9.00 3.25 13.80
CA VAL A 292 -9.72 3.04 12.52
C VAL A 292 -9.70 1.59 12.03
N VAL A 293 -9.01 0.68 12.73
CA VAL A 293 -8.99 -0.75 12.40
C VAL A 293 -10.16 -1.49 13.06
N ASP A 294 -10.66 -2.55 12.43
CA ASP A 294 -11.62 -3.46 13.05
C ASP A 294 -10.95 -4.71 13.63
N ALA A 295 -11.75 -5.68 14.08
CA ALA A 295 -11.25 -6.92 14.66
C ALA A 295 -10.37 -7.76 13.72
N SER A 296 -10.46 -7.56 12.39
CA SER A 296 -9.58 -8.21 11.42
C SER A 296 -8.16 -7.64 11.42
N GLY A 297 -7.97 -6.46 12.02
CA GLY A 297 -6.72 -5.69 11.99
C GLY A 297 -6.49 -4.93 10.69
N TRP A 298 -7.52 -4.76 9.87
CA TRP A 298 -7.54 -3.95 8.66
C TRP A 298 -8.56 -2.81 8.80
N VAL A 299 -8.51 -1.83 7.91
CA VAL A 299 -9.36 -0.65 7.99
C VAL A 299 -10.56 -0.77 7.07
N PRO A 300 -11.80 -0.80 7.60
CA PRO A 300 -13.02 -0.67 6.81
C PRO A 300 -13.15 0.77 6.28
N ILE A 301 -13.50 0.91 4.99
CA ILE A 301 -13.57 2.18 4.26
C ILE A 301 -14.92 2.35 3.56
N LYS A 302 -15.28 3.61 3.27
CA LYS A 302 -16.35 3.96 2.34
C LYS A 302 -15.82 3.86 0.91
N PRO A 303 -16.39 3.01 0.06
CA PRO A 303 -15.83 2.71 -1.26
C PRO A 303 -15.69 3.92 -2.19
N GLU A 304 -16.57 4.91 -2.06
CA GLU A 304 -16.60 6.08 -2.94
C GLU A 304 -15.46 7.06 -2.66
N SER A 305 -14.91 7.07 -1.44
CA SER A 305 -13.99 8.11 -0.98
C SER A 305 -12.72 7.59 -0.35
N PHE A 306 -12.73 6.36 0.12
CA PHE A 306 -11.73 5.79 1.03
C PHE A 306 -11.68 6.48 2.41
N GLU A 307 -12.73 7.26 2.77
CA GLU A 307 -12.91 7.69 4.16
C GLU A 307 -13.13 6.47 5.05
N SER A 308 -12.58 6.50 6.26
CA SER A 308 -12.80 5.46 7.27
C SER A 308 -14.30 5.28 7.53
N ALA A 309 -14.79 4.06 7.59
CA ALA A 309 -16.16 3.77 7.99
C ALA A 309 -16.43 4.09 9.48
N GLN A 310 -15.38 4.24 10.28
CA GLN A 310 -15.46 4.43 11.74
C GLN A 310 -15.25 5.88 12.16
N VAL A 311 -14.40 6.64 11.48
CA VAL A 311 -13.97 7.99 11.87
C VAL A 311 -14.09 8.95 10.70
N LYS A 312 -14.85 10.04 10.88
CA LYS A 312 -15.00 11.10 9.88
C LYS A 312 -13.71 11.88 9.68
N ASN A 313 -13.53 12.41 8.48
CA ASN A 313 -12.37 13.23 8.08
C ASN A 313 -11.04 12.48 8.12
N VAL A 314 -11.06 11.15 8.25
CA VAL A 314 -9.89 10.28 8.17
C VAL A 314 -10.03 9.35 6.97
N TYR A 315 -9.15 9.48 5.99
CA TYR A 315 -9.11 8.68 4.75
C TYR A 315 -7.98 7.68 4.88
N VAL A 316 -8.22 6.42 4.52
CA VAL A 316 -7.18 5.39 4.63
C VAL A 316 -6.95 4.76 3.27
N LEU A 317 -5.68 4.65 2.87
CA LEU A 317 -5.27 4.26 1.53
C LEU A 317 -4.28 3.10 1.53
N GLY A 318 -4.27 2.37 0.43
CA GLY A 318 -3.31 1.30 0.16
C GLY A 318 -3.59 0.03 0.96
N ASP A 319 -2.52 -0.67 1.26
CA ASP A 319 -2.60 -2.03 1.79
C ASP A 319 -3.25 -2.14 3.17
N ALA A 320 -3.36 -1.02 3.92
CA ALA A 320 -4.03 -1.00 5.22
C ALA A 320 -5.55 -1.25 5.14
N THR A 321 -6.18 -1.08 3.97
CA THR A 321 -7.63 -1.05 3.78
C THR A 321 -8.26 -2.41 3.50
N GLN A 322 -9.54 -2.52 3.81
CA GLN A 322 -10.42 -3.60 3.33
C GLN A 322 -11.04 -3.18 1.99
N ALA A 323 -10.30 -3.35 0.92
CA ALA A 323 -10.70 -2.92 -0.42
C ALA A 323 -10.97 -4.09 -1.38
N ALA A 324 -11.18 -5.31 -0.87
CA ALA A 324 -11.52 -6.46 -1.72
C ALA A 324 -12.78 -6.18 -2.58
N PRO A 325 -12.79 -6.63 -3.84
CA PRO A 325 -11.84 -7.53 -4.51
C PRO A 325 -10.56 -6.87 -5.04
N MET A 326 -10.39 -5.53 -4.88
CA MET A 326 -9.17 -4.84 -5.31
C MET A 326 -7.97 -5.32 -4.48
N PRO A 327 -6.88 -5.78 -5.11
CA PRO A 327 -5.73 -6.32 -4.39
C PRO A 327 -4.93 -5.25 -3.66
N LYS A 328 -4.20 -5.66 -2.63
CA LYS A 328 -3.22 -4.81 -1.93
C LYS A 328 -1.96 -4.66 -2.80
N SER A 329 -1.90 -3.60 -3.60
CA SER A 329 -0.81 -3.34 -4.55
C SER A 329 -0.45 -1.86 -4.63
N GLY A 330 0.75 -1.55 -5.14
CA GLY A 330 1.17 -0.16 -5.39
C GLY A 330 0.30 0.54 -6.42
N PHE A 331 -0.14 -0.17 -7.47
CA PHE A 331 -1.05 0.38 -8.48
C PHE A 331 -2.41 0.76 -7.87
N ALA A 332 -3.03 -0.17 -7.13
CA ALA A 332 -4.28 0.09 -6.43
C ALA A 332 -4.14 1.28 -5.46
N ALA A 333 -3.08 1.33 -4.68
CA ALA A 333 -2.83 2.42 -3.75
C ALA A 333 -2.69 3.78 -4.46
N ASN A 334 -2.03 3.84 -5.63
CA ASN A 334 -1.95 5.06 -6.45
C ASN A 334 -3.33 5.51 -6.93
N THR A 335 -4.16 4.61 -7.47
CA THR A 335 -5.52 4.98 -7.92
C THR A 335 -6.42 5.40 -6.77
N GLN A 336 -6.32 4.75 -5.61
CA GLN A 336 -7.00 5.15 -4.37
C GLN A 336 -6.58 6.56 -3.94
N GLY A 337 -5.25 6.85 -3.99
CA GLY A 337 -4.72 8.17 -3.67
C GLY A 337 -5.27 9.28 -4.58
N LYS A 338 -5.41 9.01 -5.88
CA LYS A 338 -6.00 9.94 -6.85
C LYS A 338 -7.47 10.23 -6.57
N VAL A 339 -8.26 9.19 -6.25
CA VAL A 339 -9.68 9.32 -5.93
C VAL A 339 -9.85 10.07 -4.60
N ALA A 340 -9.15 9.67 -3.54
CA ALA A 340 -9.26 10.35 -2.25
C ALA A 340 -8.83 11.82 -2.34
N ALA A 341 -7.76 12.14 -3.07
CA ALA A 341 -7.36 13.52 -3.31
C ALA A 341 -8.44 14.34 -4.03
N ALA A 342 -9.12 13.74 -5.02
CA ALA A 342 -10.21 14.40 -5.74
C ALA A 342 -11.43 14.64 -4.84
N VAL A 343 -11.80 13.65 -4.01
CA VAL A 343 -12.90 13.78 -3.04
C VAL A 343 -12.57 14.85 -2.00
N ILE A 344 -11.41 14.77 -1.35
CA ILE A 344 -11.00 15.74 -0.32
C ILE A 344 -10.94 17.16 -0.91
N ALA A 345 -10.38 17.33 -2.11
CA ALA A 345 -10.31 18.61 -2.78
C ALA A 345 -11.73 19.17 -3.08
N ALA A 346 -12.66 18.32 -3.54
CA ALA A 346 -14.04 18.71 -3.79
C ALA A 346 -14.75 19.15 -2.51
N GLU A 347 -14.62 18.38 -1.42
CA GLU A 347 -15.21 18.72 -0.11
C GLU A 347 -14.67 20.05 0.44
N LEU A 348 -13.35 20.29 0.35
CA LEU A 348 -12.73 21.51 0.87
C LEU A 348 -12.99 22.74 -0.02
N THR A 349 -13.41 22.56 -1.28
CA THR A 349 -13.67 23.66 -2.21
C THR A 349 -15.14 23.82 -2.58
N GLY A 350 -16.03 23.02 -1.99
CA GLY A 350 -17.49 23.07 -2.26
C GLY A 350 -17.86 22.62 -3.69
N LYS A 351 -17.00 21.81 -4.35
CA LYS A 351 -17.24 21.26 -5.69
C LYS A 351 -18.03 19.94 -5.62
N PRO A 352 -18.72 19.54 -6.68
CA PRO A 352 -19.37 18.23 -6.77
C PRO A 352 -18.34 17.11 -6.58
N LEU A 353 -18.76 16.05 -5.84
CA LEU A 353 -17.92 14.88 -5.64
C LEU A 353 -17.69 14.13 -6.96
N PRO A 354 -16.47 13.66 -7.24
CA PRO A 354 -16.17 12.88 -8.43
C PRO A 354 -16.79 11.49 -8.31
N GLN A 355 -17.12 10.89 -9.46
CA GLN A 355 -17.43 9.47 -9.51
C GLN A 355 -16.14 8.66 -9.31
N ALA A 356 -16.13 7.78 -8.31
CA ALA A 356 -14.97 6.95 -8.00
C ALA A 356 -14.84 5.78 -8.98
N ALA A 357 -13.67 5.67 -9.60
CA ALA A 357 -13.26 4.52 -10.39
C ALA A 357 -11.81 4.19 -10.08
N PHE A 358 -11.51 2.91 -9.99
CA PHE A 358 -10.19 2.42 -9.61
C PHE A 358 -9.71 1.39 -10.61
N ALA A 359 -8.41 1.27 -10.73
CA ALA A 359 -7.79 0.24 -11.55
C ALA A 359 -6.64 -0.42 -10.81
N ASN A 360 -6.34 -1.63 -11.23
CA ASN A 360 -5.14 -2.34 -10.81
C ASN A 360 -4.58 -3.14 -11.97
N THR A 361 -3.26 -3.11 -12.13
CA THR A 361 -2.52 -4.05 -12.96
C THR A 361 -1.30 -4.52 -12.17
N CYS A 362 -1.17 -5.83 -12.02
CA CYS A 362 0.00 -6.44 -11.39
C CYS A 362 0.81 -7.17 -12.44
N TYR A 363 1.88 -6.54 -12.93
CA TYR A 363 2.92 -7.19 -13.70
C TYR A 363 3.77 -8.06 -12.79
N SER A 364 4.20 -9.23 -13.27
CA SER A 364 5.15 -10.10 -12.59
C SER A 364 6.15 -10.62 -13.59
N LEU A 365 7.43 -10.63 -13.20
CA LEU A 365 8.49 -11.18 -14.01
C LEU A 365 8.81 -12.61 -13.59
N ILE A 366 8.83 -13.53 -14.55
CA ILE A 366 9.31 -14.89 -14.36
C ILE A 366 10.75 -15.02 -14.89
N GLY A 367 11.12 -14.21 -15.88
CA GLY A 367 12.46 -14.05 -16.42
C GLY A 367 12.64 -12.66 -16.99
N THR A 368 13.81 -12.33 -17.51
CA THR A 368 14.13 -11.01 -18.08
C THR A 368 13.19 -10.61 -19.22
N ASP A 369 12.83 -11.58 -20.06
CA ASP A 369 11.95 -11.42 -21.22
C ASP A 369 10.66 -12.24 -21.07
N TYR A 370 10.26 -12.55 -19.82
CA TYR A 370 9.05 -13.32 -19.53
C TYR A 370 8.21 -12.62 -18.47
N GLY A 371 7.30 -11.77 -18.93
CA GLY A 371 6.29 -11.10 -18.11
C GLY A 371 4.95 -11.81 -18.15
N ILE A 372 4.19 -11.64 -17.07
CA ILE A 372 2.78 -12.00 -16.94
C ILE A 372 2.05 -10.92 -16.17
N SER A 373 0.76 -10.72 -16.45
CA SER A 373 -0.02 -9.70 -15.76
C SER A 373 -1.40 -10.19 -15.32
N VAL A 374 -2.00 -9.45 -14.41
CA VAL A 374 -3.42 -9.48 -14.06
C VAL A 374 -3.89 -8.05 -13.93
N ALA A 375 -5.02 -7.71 -14.57
CA ALA A 375 -5.62 -6.39 -14.53
C ALA A 375 -7.08 -6.46 -14.10
N GLY A 376 -7.62 -5.34 -13.59
CA GLY A 376 -9.03 -5.18 -13.25
C GLY A 376 -9.37 -3.72 -13.03
N VAL A 377 -10.63 -3.36 -13.31
CA VAL A 377 -11.21 -2.06 -12.99
C VAL A 377 -12.27 -2.26 -11.91
N TYR A 378 -12.32 -1.33 -10.97
CA TYR A 378 -13.20 -1.43 -9.81
C TYR A 378 -14.01 -0.15 -9.66
N ARG A 379 -15.21 -0.29 -9.13
CA ARG A 379 -16.08 0.84 -8.77
C ARG A 379 -16.80 0.58 -7.46
N ALA A 380 -17.30 1.63 -6.86
CA ALA A 380 -18.21 1.52 -5.73
C ALA A 380 -19.58 1.01 -6.19
N ASP A 381 -20.20 0.16 -5.37
CA ASP A 381 -21.55 -0.35 -5.55
C ASP A 381 -22.20 -0.45 -4.15
N GLY A 382 -22.88 0.62 -3.75
CA GLY A 382 -23.33 0.78 -2.38
C GLY A 382 -22.17 0.77 -1.39
N SER A 383 -22.21 -0.12 -0.39
CA SER A 383 -21.17 -0.23 0.63
C SER A 383 -19.95 -1.09 0.23
N LYS A 384 -19.86 -1.52 -1.02
CA LYS A 384 -18.83 -2.46 -1.49
C LYS A 384 -18.06 -1.92 -2.68
N LEU A 385 -16.82 -2.37 -2.82
CA LEU A 385 -16.12 -2.34 -4.11
C LEU A 385 -16.47 -3.60 -4.89
N ILE A 386 -16.72 -3.43 -6.18
CA ILE A 386 -16.88 -4.54 -7.11
C ILE A 386 -15.91 -4.39 -8.27
N GLU A 387 -15.48 -5.51 -8.82
CA GLU A 387 -14.80 -5.52 -10.11
C GLU A 387 -15.84 -5.34 -11.22
N VAL A 388 -15.53 -4.48 -12.19
CA VAL A 388 -16.41 -4.25 -13.34
C VAL A 388 -16.34 -5.47 -14.27
N PRO A 389 -17.44 -6.17 -14.52
CA PRO A 389 -17.44 -7.36 -15.37
C PRO A 389 -16.79 -7.12 -16.73
N GLY A 390 -15.90 -8.02 -17.14
CA GLY A 390 -15.19 -7.94 -18.43
C GLY A 390 -14.09 -6.89 -18.52
N SER A 391 -13.80 -6.15 -17.45
CA SER A 391 -12.77 -5.10 -17.45
C SER A 391 -11.37 -5.61 -17.10
N GLY A 392 -11.26 -6.85 -16.69
CA GLY A 392 -10.03 -7.46 -16.20
C GLY A 392 -9.71 -8.77 -16.88
N GLY A 393 -8.63 -9.37 -16.44
CA GLY A 393 -8.17 -10.65 -16.91
C GLY A 393 -6.71 -10.90 -16.58
N VAL A 394 -6.24 -12.07 -16.98
CA VAL A 394 -4.84 -12.48 -16.89
C VAL A 394 -4.24 -12.64 -18.26
N SER A 395 -2.93 -12.60 -18.39
CA SER A 395 -2.21 -12.91 -19.63
C SER A 395 -2.67 -14.23 -20.25
N PRO A 396 -2.75 -14.35 -21.57
CA PRO A 396 -3.11 -15.61 -22.23
C PRO A 396 -2.11 -16.74 -21.87
N ALA A 397 -2.62 -17.92 -21.56
CA ALA A 397 -1.78 -19.07 -21.19
C ALA A 397 -0.90 -19.53 -22.37
N ASN A 398 -1.40 -19.39 -23.61
CA ASN A 398 -0.72 -19.77 -24.84
C ASN A 398 0.01 -18.61 -25.54
N ALA A 399 0.31 -17.50 -24.80
CA ALA A 399 1.05 -16.39 -25.34
C ALA A 399 2.46 -16.80 -25.79
N ASP A 400 2.89 -16.30 -26.94
CA ASP A 400 4.21 -16.53 -27.49
C ASP A 400 5.32 -15.73 -26.76
N ALA A 401 6.56 -15.96 -27.15
CA ALA A 401 7.71 -15.28 -26.54
C ALA A 401 7.68 -13.76 -26.76
N ALA A 402 7.18 -13.27 -27.90
CA ALA A 402 7.08 -11.85 -28.19
C ALA A 402 6.07 -11.16 -27.25
N TYR A 403 4.94 -11.80 -27.01
CA TYR A 403 3.94 -11.32 -26.05
C TYR A 403 4.50 -11.30 -24.61
N ARG A 404 5.19 -12.37 -24.19
CA ARG A 404 5.81 -12.42 -22.84
C ARG A 404 6.85 -11.32 -22.65
N LYS A 405 7.66 -11.07 -23.71
CA LYS A 405 8.62 -9.97 -23.68
C LYS A 405 7.94 -8.62 -23.59
N ALA A 406 6.90 -8.38 -24.37
CA ALA A 406 6.14 -7.13 -24.34
C ALA A 406 5.55 -6.87 -22.93
N GLU A 407 5.04 -7.89 -22.24
CA GLU A 407 4.54 -7.73 -20.87
C GLU A 407 5.67 -7.42 -19.87
N ALA A 408 6.86 -7.97 -20.05
CA ALA A 408 8.03 -7.60 -19.24
C ALA A 408 8.42 -6.13 -19.45
N ASP A 409 8.45 -5.68 -20.71
CA ASP A 409 8.72 -4.29 -21.08
C ASP A 409 7.63 -3.34 -20.53
N TYR A 410 6.34 -3.72 -20.59
CA TYR A 410 5.24 -2.96 -19.98
C TYR A 410 5.38 -2.85 -18.46
N GLY A 411 5.81 -3.92 -17.78
CA GLY A 411 6.11 -3.87 -16.35
C GLY A 411 7.19 -2.84 -16.02
N ALA A 412 8.27 -2.81 -16.79
CA ALA A 412 9.36 -1.85 -16.61
C ALA A 412 8.91 -0.40 -16.91
N ALA A 413 8.14 -0.20 -17.99
CA ALA A 413 7.58 1.11 -18.36
C ALA A 413 6.56 1.61 -17.31
N TRP A 414 5.72 0.72 -16.81
CA TRP A 414 4.78 1.04 -15.72
C TRP A 414 5.52 1.54 -14.49
N TYR A 415 6.58 0.84 -14.06
CA TYR A 415 7.32 1.23 -12.87
C TYR A 415 7.94 2.62 -13.00
N LYS A 416 8.54 2.92 -14.15
CA LYS A 416 9.06 4.25 -14.47
C LYS A 416 7.95 5.33 -14.41
N THR A 417 6.83 5.05 -15.07
CA THR A 417 5.71 5.99 -15.16
C THR A 417 5.08 6.27 -13.80
N ILE A 418 4.78 5.21 -13.01
CA ILE A 418 4.15 5.40 -11.70
C ILE A 418 5.09 6.08 -10.71
N SER A 419 6.40 5.81 -10.77
CA SER A 419 7.39 6.48 -9.93
C SER A 419 7.47 7.98 -10.23
N THR A 420 7.49 8.35 -11.51
CA THR A 420 7.46 9.76 -11.94
C THR A 420 6.13 10.44 -11.55
N ASP A 421 5.00 9.75 -11.72
CA ASP A 421 3.67 10.26 -11.33
C ASP A 421 3.58 10.56 -9.83
N ILE A 422 4.20 9.74 -9.00
CA ILE A 422 4.12 9.85 -7.53
C ILE A 422 5.17 10.81 -6.99
N TRP A 423 6.45 10.53 -7.22
CA TRP A 423 7.57 11.24 -6.59
C TRP A 423 8.22 12.27 -7.50
N GLY A 424 7.91 12.27 -8.80
CA GLY A 424 8.51 13.20 -9.78
C GLY A 424 9.93 12.82 -10.20
N SER A 425 10.33 11.56 -9.99
CA SER A 425 11.68 11.02 -10.26
C SER A 425 11.70 10.11 -11.47
#